data_fbf19d0ba958314f706fbb549396e0fe
#
_entry.id   fbf19d0ba958314f706fbb549396e0fe
#
_cell.length_a   1.000
_cell.length_b   1.000
_cell.length_c   1.000
_cell.angle_alpha   90.00
_cell.angle_beta   90.00
_cell.angle_gamma   90.00
#
_symmetry.space_group_name_H-M   'P 1'
#
loop_
_entity.id
_entity.type
_entity.pdbx_description
1 polymer ?
#
loop_
_entity_poly.entity_id
_entity_poly.type
_entity_poly.pdbx_seq_one_letter_code
_entity_poly.pdbx_strand_id
1 'polypeptide(L)'
;KTLHPKIHAGILSRRKIDKKIIKEHSIDEIDIVVVNLYPFYSTAKDPNSTEAEIIEKIDIGGPTMLRAAAKNHEHVTTIVDPNDYDLVTKELKKSKNISKSIKKQLAIKVFSHTANYDLEISNYFNGDQFEENLLLSYEKSENLRYGENPHQTASFFKHKFSKPFGISSSILHQGKEMSYNNIADTDTAIDCVCNFAEPTCVIVKHANPCGVSSRKNLLDAYQSAFESDPTSAFGGIIAFNEKISGEVAQRLIDNQFLEVVAAPGYSDESLKIFNAKPNVRVLSFEPKINDKNKILSVSGGLLIQSADNKIITEDNLEVVTKKVPNKDEIQNA
;
A
#
# COMPACT_ATOMS: atom_id res chain seq x y z
N LYS A 1 -12.54 -21.56 23.52
CA LYS A 1 -12.19 -20.12 23.69
C LYS A 1 -11.76 -19.92 25.15
N THR A 2 -10.52 -19.48 25.38
CA THR A 2 -9.95 -19.44 26.72
C THR A 2 -10.15 -18.08 27.36
N LEU A 3 -11.10 -18.02 28.31
CA LEU A 3 -11.34 -16.84 29.17
C LEU A 3 -11.21 -17.21 30.65
N HIS A 4 -10.50 -18.31 30.97
CA HIS A 4 -10.40 -18.82 32.32
C HIS A 4 -9.62 -17.85 33.24
N PRO A 5 -10.17 -17.46 34.42
CA PRO A 5 -9.56 -16.49 35.32
C PRO A 5 -8.13 -16.82 35.73
N LYS A 6 -7.82 -18.12 36.00
CA LYS A 6 -6.45 -18.53 36.38
C LYS A 6 -5.42 -18.28 35.29
N ILE A 7 -5.79 -18.49 34.00
CA ILE A 7 -4.90 -18.23 32.88
C ILE A 7 -4.63 -16.73 32.76
N HIS A 8 -5.67 -15.90 32.78
CA HIS A 8 -5.51 -14.44 32.70
C HIS A 8 -4.77 -13.87 33.90
N ALA A 9 -5.00 -14.40 35.10
CA ALA A 9 -4.25 -14.01 36.29
C ALA A 9 -2.78 -14.42 36.19
N GLY A 10 -2.46 -15.62 35.68
CA GLY A 10 -1.08 -16.05 35.41
C GLY A 10 -0.35 -15.15 34.40
N ILE A 11 -1.06 -14.69 33.35
CA ILE A 11 -0.54 -13.75 32.36
C ILE A 11 -0.35 -12.36 32.96
N LEU A 12 -1.29 -11.85 33.74
CA LEU A 12 -1.29 -10.48 34.26
C LEU A 12 -0.49 -10.31 35.54
N SER A 13 -0.03 -11.38 36.20
CA SER A 13 0.67 -11.32 37.47
C SER A 13 1.98 -10.50 37.38
N ARG A 14 2.14 -9.56 38.31
CA ARG A 14 3.37 -8.80 38.50
C ARG A 14 4.28 -9.57 39.44
N ARG A 15 5.29 -10.22 38.92
CA ARG A 15 6.15 -11.25 39.54
C ARG A 15 6.60 -10.95 41.00
N LYS A 16 6.76 -9.66 41.38
CA LYS A 16 7.17 -9.25 42.71
C LYS A 16 6.03 -8.84 43.62
N ILE A 17 4.96 -8.30 43.06
CA ILE A 17 3.86 -7.65 43.81
C ILE A 17 2.75 -8.65 44.13
N ASP A 18 2.39 -9.50 43.18
CA ASP A 18 1.18 -10.33 43.27
C ASP A 18 1.46 -11.74 43.80
N LYS A 19 2.70 -12.03 44.27
CA LYS A 19 3.12 -13.35 44.75
C LYS A 19 2.20 -13.98 45.79
N LYS A 20 1.68 -13.20 46.75
CA LYS A 20 0.79 -13.71 47.81
C LYS A 20 -0.53 -14.20 47.20
N ILE A 21 -1.16 -13.40 46.36
CA ILE A 21 -2.45 -13.73 45.71
C ILE A 21 -2.29 -14.90 44.76
N ILE A 22 -1.24 -14.94 43.94
CA ILE A 22 -0.95 -16.06 43.02
C ILE A 22 -0.82 -17.38 43.77
N LYS A 23 -0.09 -17.37 44.88
CA LYS A 23 0.07 -18.58 45.74
C LYS A 23 -1.22 -18.98 46.43
N GLU A 24 -1.95 -18.03 47.01
CA GLU A 24 -3.23 -18.28 47.70
C GLU A 24 -4.26 -18.95 46.79
N HIS A 25 -4.34 -18.52 45.53
CA HIS A 25 -5.28 -19.05 44.52
C HIS A 25 -4.72 -20.22 43.70
N SER A 26 -3.51 -20.70 43.97
CA SER A 26 -2.85 -21.78 43.20
C SER A 26 -2.86 -21.47 41.71
N ILE A 27 -2.31 -20.30 41.36
CA ILE A 27 -2.19 -19.80 39.97
C ILE A 27 -0.73 -19.93 39.52
N ASP A 28 -0.52 -20.57 38.40
CA ASP A 28 0.81 -20.62 37.75
C ASP A 28 1.10 -19.36 36.95
N GLU A 29 2.30 -18.86 37.10
CA GLU A 29 2.76 -17.71 36.30
C GLU A 29 3.06 -18.15 34.88
N ILE A 30 2.63 -17.33 33.88
CA ILE A 30 2.83 -17.59 32.46
C ILE A 30 3.86 -16.61 31.93
N ASP A 31 4.98 -17.12 31.38
CA ASP A 31 6.11 -16.30 30.92
C ASP A 31 6.06 -16.00 29.43
N ILE A 32 5.41 -16.87 28.64
CA ILE A 32 5.31 -16.75 27.18
C ILE A 32 3.88 -17.01 26.73
N VAL A 33 3.34 -16.14 25.89
CA VAL A 33 2.03 -16.28 25.26
C VAL A 33 2.22 -16.23 23.76
N VAL A 34 1.81 -17.29 23.07
CA VAL A 34 1.87 -17.40 21.60
C VAL A 34 0.46 -17.65 21.11
N VAL A 35 -0.07 -16.72 20.30
CA VAL A 35 -1.44 -16.80 19.78
C VAL A 35 -1.47 -16.34 18.34
N ASN A 36 -1.98 -17.20 17.47
CA ASN A 36 -2.42 -16.82 16.12
C ASN A 36 -3.93 -16.63 16.16
N LEU A 37 -4.42 -15.44 15.80
CA LEU A 37 -5.86 -15.15 15.77
C LEU A 37 -6.56 -15.95 14.67
N TYR A 38 -7.86 -16.16 14.83
CA TYR A 38 -8.67 -16.74 13.77
C TYR A 38 -8.57 -15.90 12.49
N PRO A 39 -8.57 -16.54 11.31
CA PRO A 39 -8.33 -15.87 10.05
C PRO A 39 -9.58 -15.12 9.54
N PHE A 40 -10.08 -14.14 10.30
CA PHE A 40 -11.28 -13.37 9.97
C PHE A 40 -11.21 -12.75 8.57
N TYR A 41 -10.11 -12.03 8.28
CA TYR A 41 -9.95 -11.31 7.02
C TYR A 41 -10.06 -12.23 5.79
N SER A 42 -9.35 -13.36 5.79
CA SER A 42 -9.39 -14.28 4.65
C SER A 42 -10.76 -14.94 4.49
N THR A 43 -11.45 -15.24 5.59
CA THR A 43 -12.81 -15.79 5.55
C THR A 43 -13.81 -14.76 5.04
N ALA A 44 -13.71 -13.49 5.47
CA ALA A 44 -14.58 -12.42 5.01
C ALA A 44 -14.37 -12.05 3.52
N LYS A 45 -13.20 -12.35 2.95
CA LYS A 45 -12.89 -12.14 1.51
C LYS A 45 -13.22 -13.34 0.63
N ASP A 46 -13.51 -14.51 1.19
CA ASP A 46 -13.91 -15.68 0.43
C ASP A 46 -15.39 -15.56 0.01
N PRO A 47 -15.70 -15.48 -1.30
CA PRO A 47 -17.07 -15.34 -1.79
C PRO A 47 -17.97 -16.55 -1.48
N ASN A 48 -17.39 -17.68 -1.07
CA ASN A 48 -18.13 -18.88 -0.69
C ASN A 48 -18.47 -18.92 0.81
N SER A 49 -17.93 -18.03 1.63
CA SER A 49 -18.20 -17.99 3.07
C SER A 49 -19.57 -17.38 3.34
N THR A 50 -20.32 -18.02 4.23
CA THR A 50 -21.58 -17.47 4.76
C THR A 50 -21.30 -16.44 5.86
N GLU A 51 -22.25 -15.53 6.09
CA GLU A 51 -22.16 -14.56 7.19
C GLU A 51 -21.94 -15.22 8.55
N ALA A 52 -22.62 -16.33 8.82
CA ALA A 52 -22.46 -17.09 10.05
C ALA A 52 -21.04 -17.65 10.22
N GLU A 53 -20.42 -18.14 9.15
CA GLU A 53 -19.03 -18.61 9.17
C GLU A 53 -18.05 -17.47 9.39
N ILE A 54 -18.29 -16.31 8.81
CA ILE A 54 -17.46 -15.11 8.99
C ILE A 54 -17.54 -14.64 10.45
N ILE A 55 -18.74 -14.53 11.01
CA ILE A 55 -18.95 -14.11 12.41
C ILE A 55 -18.27 -15.09 13.38
N GLU A 56 -18.35 -16.42 13.13
CA GLU A 56 -17.67 -17.41 13.97
C GLU A 56 -16.13 -17.28 13.97
N LYS A 57 -15.56 -16.59 12.97
CA LYS A 57 -14.12 -16.26 12.92
C LYS A 57 -13.73 -15.00 13.71
N ILE A 58 -14.68 -14.33 14.35
CA ILE A 58 -14.35 -13.27 15.32
C ILE A 58 -13.77 -13.92 16.57
N ASP A 59 -12.47 -13.78 16.77
CA ASP A 59 -11.76 -14.35 17.91
C ASP A 59 -11.93 -13.46 19.15
N ILE A 60 -12.44 -14.03 20.23
CA ILE A 60 -12.63 -13.34 21.51
C ILE A 60 -11.47 -13.61 22.48
N GLY A 61 -11.13 -14.89 22.64
CA GLY A 61 -10.12 -15.30 23.63
C GLY A 61 -8.69 -14.93 23.23
N GLY A 62 -8.36 -15.06 21.95
CA GLY A 62 -7.03 -14.73 21.43
C GLY A 62 -6.64 -13.28 21.67
N PRO A 63 -7.42 -12.29 21.20
CA PRO A 63 -7.15 -10.88 21.46
C PRO A 63 -7.08 -10.53 22.94
N THR A 64 -7.93 -11.13 23.77
CA THR A 64 -7.95 -10.90 25.22
C THR A 64 -6.64 -11.35 25.87
N MET A 65 -6.16 -12.57 25.56
CA MET A 65 -4.87 -13.08 26.06
C MET A 65 -3.68 -12.27 25.56
N LEU A 66 -3.67 -11.92 24.26
CA LEU A 66 -2.61 -11.12 23.65
C LEU A 66 -2.50 -9.74 24.31
N ARG A 67 -3.61 -9.05 24.49
CA ARG A 67 -3.63 -7.72 25.12
C ARG A 67 -3.21 -7.77 26.59
N ALA A 68 -3.64 -8.81 27.33
CA ALA A 68 -3.22 -9.02 28.71
C ALA A 68 -1.69 -9.23 28.80
N ALA A 69 -1.14 -10.10 27.96
CA ALA A 69 0.29 -10.40 27.93
C ALA A 69 1.13 -9.19 27.47
N ALA A 70 0.72 -8.49 26.43
CA ALA A 70 1.37 -7.27 25.93
C ALA A 70 1.35 -6.14 26.99
N LYS A 71 0.25 -5.98 27.73
CA LYS A 71 0.19 -5.05 28.87
C LYS A 71 1.25 -5.39 29.93
N ASN A 72 1.47 -6.69 30.19
CA ASN A 72 2.44 -7.18 31.16
C ASN A 72 3.80 -7.52 30.54
N HIS A 73 4.20 -6.85 29.47
CA HIS A 73 5.42 -7.13 28.69
C HIS A 73 6.73 -7.07 29.50
N GLU A 74 6.77 -6.43 30.64
CA GLU A 74 7.95 -6.50 31.53
C GLU A 74 8.23 -7.93 32.00
N HIS A 75 7.20 -8.73 32.15
CA HIS A 75 7.26 -10.09 32.68
C HIS A 75 6.96 -11.17 31.63
N VAL A 76 6.08 -10.89 30.69
CA VAL A 76 5.57 -11.85 29.70
C VAL A 76 6.08 -11.52 28.30
N THR A 77 6.55 -12.53 27.59
CA THR A 77 6.85 -12.43 26.16
C THR A 77 5.62 -12.80 25.37
N THR A 78 5.20 -11.93 24.45
CA THR A 78 3.98 -12.17 23.64
C THR A 78 4.33 -12.28 22.17
N ILE A 79 3.89 -13.33 21.51
CA ILE A 79 4.15 -13.55 20.08
C ILE A 79 2.81 -13.70 19.37
N VAL A 80 2.59 -12.90 18.34
CA VAL A 80 1.37 -12.86 17.51
C VAL A 80 1.64 -13.23 16.06
N ASP A 81 2.91 -13.25 15.65
CA ASP A 81 3.34 -13.48 14.28
C ASP A 81 4.38 -14.62 14.26
N PRO A 82 4.17 -15.69 13.48
CA PRO A 82 5.13 -16.79 13.34
C PRO A 82 6.53 -16.34 12.88
N ASN A 83 6.65 -15.24 12.17
CA ASN A 83 7.95 -14.69 11.75
C ASN A 83 8.85 -14.26 12.93
N ASP A 84 8.28 -14.10 14.13
CA ASP A 84 9.04 -13.75 15.33
C ASP A 84 9.58 -14.97 16.10
N TYR A 85 9.21 -16.20 15.70
CA TYR A 85 9.64 -17.42 16.41
C TYR A 85 11.17 -17.58 16.42
N ASP A 86 11.83 -17.30 15.31
CA ASP A 86 13.28 -17.40 15.20
C ASP A 86 14.00 -16.39 16.10
N LEU A 87 13.50 -15.14 16.16
CA LEU A 87 14.03 -14.10 17.02
C LEU A 87 13.98 -14.54 18.49
N VAL A 88 12.80 -14.99 18.93
CA VAL A 88 12.58 -15.41 20.32
C VAL A 88 13.39 -16.66 20.65
N THR A 89 13.41 -17.66 19.75
CA THR A 89 14.15 -18.91 19.96
C THR A 89 15.66 -18.67 20.05
N LYS A 90 16.22 -17.80 19.19
CA LYS A 90 17.64 -17.43 19.23
C LYS A 90 18.01 -16.74 20.55
N GLU A 91 17.16 -15.83 21.02
CA GLU A 91 17.38 -15.11 22.27
C GLU A 91 17.33 -16.04 23.48
N LEU A 92 16.34 -16.94 23.53
CA LEU A 92 16.23 -17.97 24.60
C LEU A 92 17.42 -18.91 24.62
N LYS A 93 17.93 -19.36 23.46
CA LYS A 93 19.11 -20.20 23.37
C LYS A 93 20.36 -19.49 23.87
N LYS A 94 20.48 -18.19 23.63
CA LYS A 94 21.64 -17.37 24.01
C LYS A 94 21.68 -17.05 25.51
N SER A 95 20.57 -16.65 26.09
CA SER A 95 20.52 -16.05 27.44
C SER A 95 19.54 -16.70 28.40
N LYS A 96 18.77 -17.72 27.96
CA LYS A 96 17.65 -18.32 28.68
C LYS A 96 16.59 -17.29 29.13
N ASN A 97 16.62 -16.09 28.56
CA ASN A 97 15.68 -15.02 28.85
C ASN A 97 15.49 -14.15 27.60
N ILE A 98 14.40 -13.42 27.52
CA ILE A 98 14.11 -12.47 26.47
C ILE A 98 14.37 -11.06 27.01
N SER A 99 15.15 -10.26 26.27
CA SER A 99 15.48 -8.90 26.67
C SER A 99 14.22 -8.00 26.76
N LYS A 100 14.25 -7.02 27.68
CA LYS A 100 13.14 -6.06 27.82
C LYS A 100 12.81 -5.31 26.54
N SER A 101 13.84 -5.01 25.73
CA SER A 101 13.68 -4.35 24.44
C SER A 101 12.86 -5.20 23.47
N ILE A 102 13.19 -6.49 23.34
CA ILE A 102 12.46 -7.42 22.48
C ILE A 102 11.03 -7.62 22.98
N LYS A 103 10.82 -7.82 24.28
CA LYS A 103 9.47 -7.92 24.86
C LYS A 103 8.63 -6.69 24.53
N LYS A 104 9.19 -5.48 24.62
CA LYS A 104 8.51 -4.24 24.27
C LYS A 104 8.18 -4.14 22.78
N GLN A 105 9.10 -4.53 21.90
CA GLN A 105 8.85 -4.59 20.44
C GLN A 105 7.70 -5.55 20.09
N LEU A 106 7.72 -6.74 20.68
CA LEU A 106 6.66 -7.72 20.49
C LEU A 106 5.31 -7.21 21.03
N ALA A 107 5.28 -6.51 22.16
CA ALA A 107 4.06 -5.92 22.72
C ALA A 107 3.50 -4.81 21.80
N ILE A 108 4.34 -3.96 21.20
CA ILE A 108 3.92 -2.97 20.19
C ILE A 108 3.28 -3.69 19.00
N LYS A 109 3.91 -4.78 18.51
CA LYS A 109 3.38 -5.58 17.40
C LYS A 109 2.01 -6.19 17.71
N VAL A 110 1.82 -6.67 18.95
CA VAL A 110 0.52 -7.18 19.42
C VAL A 110 -0.56 -6.11 19.34
N PHE A 111 -0.32 -4.92 19.90
CA PHE A 111 -1.34 -3.85 19.85
C PHE A 111 -1.64 -3.39 18.43
N SER A 112 -0.65 -3.30 17.56
CA SER A 112 -0.86 -3.02 16.14
C SER A 112 -1.66 -4.13 15.46
N HIS A 113 -1.39 -5.40 15.77
CA HIS A 113 -2.08 -6.55 15.20
C HIS A 113 -3.56 -6.60 15.62
N THR A 114 -3.84 -6.43 16.93
CA THR A 114 -5.21 -6.44 17.44
C THR A 114 -6.01 -5.23 16.96
N ALA A 115 -5.41 -4.05 16.84
CA ALA A 115 -6.06 -2.87 16.26
C ALA A 115 -6.45 -3.11 14.80
N ASN A 116 -5.57 -3.71 13.99
CA ASN A 116 -5.89 -4.08 12.61
C ASN A 116 -6.95 -5.17 12.51
N TYR A 117 -6.95 -6.12 13.44
CA TYR A 117 -7.97 -7.17 13.49
C TYR A 117 -9.35 -6.59 13.76
N ASP A 118 -9.47 -5.69 14.75
CA ASP A 118 -10.72 -5.01 15.08
C ASP A 118 -11.18 -4.08 13.95
N LEU A 119 -10.23 -3.41 13.25
CA LEU A 119 -10.52 -2.61 12.08
C LEU A 119 -11.19 -3.43 10.96
N GLU A 120 -10.67 -4.61 10.65
CA GLU A 120 -11.25 -5.46 9.61
C GLU A 120 -12.67 -5.95 9.96
N ILE A 121 -12.91 -6.23 11.24
CA ILE A 121 -14.24 -6.57 11.72
C ILE A 121 -15.18 -5.37 11.58
N SER A 122 -14.75 -4.18 11.98
CA SER A 122 -15.52 -2.95 11.84
C SER A 122 -15.86 -2.67 10.39
N ASN A 123 -14.88 -2.74 9.49
CA ASN A 123 -15.08 -2.54 8.05
C ASN A 123 -16.07 -3.54 7.45
N TYR A 124 -16.05 -4.79 7.90
CA TYR A 124 -16.99 -5.81 7.45
C TYR A 124 -18.45 -5.46 7.82
N PHE A 125 -18.67 -4.98 9.05
CA PHE A 125 -20.02 -4.62 9.50
C PHE A 125 -20.54 -3.30 8.91
N ASN A 126 -19.66 -2.34 8.63
CA ASN A 126 -20.06 -1.02 8.13
C ASN A 126 -20.34 -1.00 6.62
N GLY A 127 -19.73 -1.91 5.86
CA GLY A 127 -19.90 -1.96 4.40
C GLY A 127 -19.22 -0.77 3.69
N ASP A 128 -19.90 -0.20 2.67
CA ASP A 128 -19.31 0.79 1.76
C ASP A 128 -19.68 2.26 2.10
N GLN A 129 -20.24 2.54 3.26
CA GLN A 129 -20.68 3.90 3.64
C GLN A 129 -19.53 4.70 4.27
N PHE A 130 -19.58 6.03 4.11
CA PHE A 130 -18.73 6.93 4.90
C PHE A 130 -19.18 6.87 6.36
N GLU A 131 -18.29 6.38 7.21
CA GLU A 131 -18.55 6.17 8.63
C GLU A 131 -18.40 7.48 9.42
N GLU A 132 -19.03 7.52 10.61
CA GLU A 132 -18.78 8.61 11.57
C GLU A 132 -17.31 8.64 12.02
N ASN A 133 -16.66 7.47 12.06
CA ASN A 133 -15.25 7.34 12.42
C ASN A 133 -14.48 6.65 11.30
N LEU A 134 -13.57 7.37 10.67
CA LEU A 134 -12.70 6.81 9.67
C LEU A 134 -11.48 6.14 10.31
N LEU A 135 -11.32 4.85 10.06
CA LEU A 135 -10.16 4.06 10.46
C LEU A 135 -9.38 3.60 9.22
N LEU A 136 -8.11 3.96 9.13
CA LEU A 136 -7.24 3.60 8.00
C LEU A 136 -6.04 2.79 8.51
N SER A 137 -5.67 1.76 7.78
CA SER A 137 -4.48 0.97 8.07
C SER A 137 -3.52 0.93 6.90
N TYR A 138 -2.32 1.41 7.16
CA TYR A 138 -1.21 1.39 6.23
C TYR A 138 0.00 0.72 6.86
N GLU A 139 0.72 -0.08 6.08
CA GLU A 139 1.97 -0.71 6.48
C GLU A 139 3.14 -0.02 5.79
N LYS A 140 4.19 0.30 6.58
CA LYS A 140 5.39 0.92 6.02
C LYS A 140 6.09 -0.06 5.08
N SER A 141 6.18 0.33 3.80
CA SER A 141 6.92 -0.41 2.78
C SER A 141 8.41 -0.11 2.87
N GLU A 142 8.77 1.17 2.91
CA GLU A 142 10.18 1.59 2.91
C GLU A 142 10.39 2.98 3.53
N ASN A 143 11.62 3.24 3.97
CA ASN A 143 12.06 4.59 4.32
C ASN A 143 12.63 5.24 3.07
N LEU A 144 12.24 6.47 2.78
CA LEU A 144 12.76 7.25 1.67
C LEU A 144 13.96 8.09 2.13
N ARG A 145 14.87 8.42 1.22
CA ARG A 145 16.06 9.20 1.58
C ARG A 145 15.73 10.55 2.18
N TYR A 146 14.69 11.21 1.66
CA TYR A 146 14.14 12.51 2.11
C TYR A 146 12.74 12.69 1.55
N GLY A 147 12.01 13.70 2.01
CA GLY A 147 10.69 14.06 1.51
C GLY A 147 10.76 14.87 0.21
N GLU A 148 9.85 15.80 0.04
CA GLU A 148 9.88 16.73 -1.09
C GLU A 148 11.18 17.54 -1.12
N ASN A 149 11.68 17.91 0.06
CA ASN A 149 12.93 18.63 0.26
C ASN A 149 13.96 17.81 1.06
N PRO A 150 15.27 18.04 0.85
CA PRO A 150 16.35 17.22 1.44
C PRO A 150 16.39 17.16 2.97
N HIS A 151 15.84 18.14 3.68
CA HIS A 151 15.81 18.19 5.13
C HIS A 151 14.64 17.44 5.77
N GLN A 152 13.70 16.95 4.96
CA GLN A 152 12.50 16.25 5.43
C GLN A 152 12.74 14.75 5.48
N THR A 153 12.27 14.10 6.53
CA THR A 153 12.19 12.63 6.60
C THR A 153 10.92 12.14 5.91
N ALA A 154 11.01 11.02 5.21
CA ALA A 154 9.85 10.45 4.52
C ALA A 154 9.87 8.91 4.55
N SER A 155 8.71 8.33 4.41
CA SER A 155 8.52 6.89 4.25
C SER A 155 7.33 6.63 3.33
N PHE A 156 7.38 5.54 2.58
CA PHE A 156 6.26 5.07 1.78
C PHE A 156 5.48 4.02 2.56
N PHE A 157 4.17 4.19 2.60
CA PHE A 157 3.23 3.26 3.23
C PHE A 157 2.26 2.73 2.19
N LYS A 158 1.93 1.45 2.27
CA LYS A 158 0.94 0.78 1.42
C LYS A 158 -0.28 0.41 2.24
N HIS A 159 -1.45 0.44 1.62
CA HIS A 159 -2.68 -0.01 2.28
C HIS A 159 -2.55 -1.48 2.66
N LYS A 160 -2.84 -1.83 3.91
CA LYS A 160 -2.57 -3.17 4.45
C LYS A 160 -3.51 -4.24 3.89
N PHE A 161 -4.75 -3.89 3.68
CA PHE A 161 -5.83 -4.84 3.38
C PHE A 161 -6.39 -4.74 1.95
N SER A 162 -5.84 -3.86 1.14
CA SER A 162 -6.16 -3.78 -0.28
C SER A 162 -5.16 -4.56 -1.14
N LYS A 163 -5.63 -5.15 -2.23
CA LYS A 163 -4.72 -5.66 -3.26
C LYS A 163 -3.92 -4.47 -3.79
N PRO A 164 -2.58 -4.54 -3.81
CA PRO A 164 -1.77 -3.45 -4.38
C PRO A 164 -2.11 -3.22 -5.86
N PHE A 165 -2.20 -1.96 -6.26
CA PHE A 165 -2.37 -1.51 -7.64
C PHE A 165 -1.62 -0.18 -7.86
N GLY A 166 -1.48 0.27 -9.11
CA GLY A 166 -0.76 1.49 -9.41
C GLY A 166 0.65 1.49 -8.82
N ILE A 167 1.07 2.62 -8.25
CA ILE A 167 2.40 2.75 -7.64
C ILE A 167 2.64 1.79 -6.46
N SER A 168 1.59 1.42 -5.73
CA SER A 168 1.72 0.50 -4.58
C SER A 168 2.06 -0.93 -4.98
N SER A 169 1.76 -1.34 -6.23
CA SER A 169 2.09 -2.64 -6.81
C SER A 169 3.45 -2.64 -7.53
N SER A 170 4.11 -1.50 -7.65
CA SER A 170 5.27 -1.35 -8.50
C SER A 170 6.43 -2.28 -8.12
N ILE A 171 7.07 -2.83 -9.17
CA ILE A 171 8.30 -3.62 -9.10
C ILE A 171 9.39 -2.85 -9.83
N LEU A 172 10.45 -2.52 -9.12
CA LEU A 172 11.63 -1.84 -9.69
C LEU A 172 12.54 -2.90 -10.34
N HIS A 173 12.63 -2.88 -11.67
CA HIS A 173 13.51 -3.78 -12.45
C HIS A 173 14.94 -3.25 -12.54
N GLN A 174 15.09 -1.93 -12.53
CA GLN A 174 16.38 -1.26 -12.68
C GLN A 174 16.34 0.14 -12.05
N GLY A 175 17.51 0.65 -11.69
CA GLY A 175 17.73 2.00 -11.20
C GLY A 175 17.92 2.06 -9.68
N LYS A 176 18.07 3.29 -9.17
CA LYS A 176 18.16 3.56 -7.74
C LYS A 176 16.76 3.50 -7.10
N GLU A 177 16.73 3.39 -5.78
CA GLU A 177 15.49 3.54 -5.00
C GLU A 177 14.72 4.81 -5.40
N MET A 178 13.39 4.73 -5.32
CA MET A 178 12.51 5.85 -5.63
C MET A 178 12.66 6.95 -4.57
N SER A 179 12.65 8.20 -4.99
CA SER A 179 12.49 9.32 -4.08
C SER A 179 11.02 9.63 -3.82
N TYR A 180 10.73 10.47 -2.82
CA TYR A 180 9.38 10.97 -2.55
C TYR A 180 8.74 11.57 -3.82
N ASN A 181 9.47 12.46 -4.51
CA ASN A 181 8.98 13.09 -5.74
C ASN A 181 8.80 12.08 -6.88
N ASN A 182 9.74 11.11 -7.02
CA ASN A 182 9.56 10.07 -8.04
C ASN A 182 8.26 9.26 -7.80
N ILE A 183 7.94 8.91 -6.54
CA ILE A 183 6.71 8.19 -6.21
C ILE A 183 5.49 9.04 -6.55
N ALA A 184 5.45 10.30 -6.11
CA ALA A 184 4.32 11.20 -6.33
C ALA A 184 4.08 11.48 -7.83
N ASP A 185 5.15 11.76 -8.58
CA ASP A 185 5.04 12.02 -10.01
C ASP A 185 4.67 10.76 -10.80
N THR A 186 5.22 9.58 -10.40
CA THR A 186 4.88 8.30 -11.03
C THR A 186 3.43 7.91 -10.75
N ASP A 187 2.93 8.14 -9.54
CA ASP A 187 1.52 7.90 -9.20
C ASP A 187 0.59 8.73 -10.07
N THR A 188 0.89 10.02 -10.24
CA THR A 188 0.15 10.90 -11.15
C THR A 188 0.19 10.42 -12.60
N ALA A 189 1.35 9.96 -13.08
CA ALA A 189 1.49 9.45 -14.44
C ALA A 189 0.69 8.15 -14.66
N ILE A 190 0.72 7.22 -13.70
CA ILE A 190 -0.04 5.97 -13.72
C ILE A 190 -1.54 6.26 -13.63
N ASP A 191 -1.96 7.15 -12.71
CA ASP A 191 -3.38 7.52 -12.55
C ASP A 191 -3.93 8.11 -13.86
N CYS A 192 -3.17 8.97 -14.52
CA CYS A 192 -3.56 9.54 -15.81
C CYS A 192 -3.62 8.49 -16.91
N VAL A 193 -2.56 7.69 -17.12
CA VAL A 193 -2.48 6.76 -18.26
C VAL A 193 -3.50 5.62 -18.19
N CYS A 194 -3.89 5.22 -16.98
CA CYS A 194 -4.89 4.17 -16.77
C CYS A 194 -6.34 4.57 -17.15
N ASN A 195 -6.58 5.85 -17.47
CA ASN A 195 -7.91 6.28 -17.92
C ASN A 195 -8.13 6.06 -19.44
N PHE A 196 -7.12 5.66 -20.19
CA PHE A 196 -7.18 5.48 -21.63
C PHE A 196 -7.18 3.99 -22.01
N ALA A 197 -8.03 3.64 -22.99
CA ALA A 197 -8.10 2.28 -23.51
C ALA A 197 -7.12 2.03 -24.66
N GLU A 198 -6.86 3.03 -25.50
CA GLU A 198 -5.91 2.96 -26.61
C GLU A 198 -4.47 3.03 -26.11
N PRO A 199 -3.47 2.59 -26.93
CA PRO A 199 -2.06 2.74 -26.61
C PRO A 199 -1.72 4.20 -26.30
N THR A 200 -1.37 4.49 -25.03
CA THR A 200 -1.21 5.85 -24.51
C THR A 200 0.12 6.02 -23.80
N CYS A 201 0.69 7.22 -23.99
CA CYS A 201 1.85 7.72 -23.27
C CYS A 201 1.48 8.99 -22.49
N VAL A 202 1.90 9.04 -21.23
CA VAL A 202 1.79 10.21 -20.36
C VAL A 202 3.17 10.59 -19.86
N ILE A 203 3.52 11.89 -19.99
CA ILE A 203 4.75 12.46 -19.45
C ILE A 203 4.38 13.45 -18.35
N VAL A 204 4.93 13.22 -17.15
CA VAL A 204 4.63 14.02 -15.95
C VAL A 204 5.88 14.68 -15.42
N LYS A 205 5.72 15.91 -14.94
CA LYS A 205 6.73 16.65 -14.19
C LYS A 205 6.05 17.49 -13.10
N HIS A 206 6.55 17.34 -11.86
CA HIS A 206 5.98 18.02 -10.68
C HIS A 206 4.48 17.74 -10.49
N ALA A 207 4.12 16.47 -10.54
CA ALA A 207 2.75 15.97 -10.42
C ALA A 207 1.74 16.60 -11.42
N ASN A 208 2.21 17.07 -12.57
CA ASN A 208 1.37 17.59 -13.65
C ASN A 208 1.77 16.97 -15.00
N PRO A 209 0.80 16.51 -15.81
CA PRO A 209 1.08 16.08 -17.17
C PRO A 209 1.55 17.25 -18.03
N CYS A 210 2.69 17.10 -18.71
CA CYS A 210 3.18 18.02 -19.75
C CYS A 210 3.02 17.46 -21.17
N GLY A 211 2.70 16.17 -21.30
CA GLY A 211 2.38 15.53 -22.57
C GLY A 211 1.50 14.31 -22.35
N VAL A 212 0.37 14.23 -23.04
CA VAL A 212 -0.55 13.08 -23.07
C VAL A 212 -0.94 12.80 -24.49
N SER A 213 -0.82 11.55 -24.93
CA SER A 213 -1.23 11.19 -26.28
C SER A 213 -1.60 9.72 -26.39
N SER A 214 -2.76 9.48 -27.00
CA SER A 214 -3.21 8.14 -27.44
C SER A 214 -3.04 8.03 -28.95
N ARG A 215 -2.50 6.90 -29.44
CA ARG A 215 -2.25 6.64 -30.87
C ARG A 215 -2.47 5.14 -31.14
N LYS A 216 -2.25 4.74 -32.40
CA LYS A 216 -2.38 3.33 -32.82
C LYS A 216 -1.33 2.39 -32.22
N ASN A 217 -0.24 2.94 -31.73
CA ASN A 217 0.84 2.21 -31.06
C ASN A 217 1.57 3.13 -30.05
N LEU A 218 2.33 2.53 -29.15
CA LEU A 218 3.04 3.25 -28.08
C LEU A 218 4.15 4.16 -28.61
N LEU A 219 4.79 3.84 -29.73
CA LEU A 219 5.85 4.66 -30.30
C LEU A 219 5.33 6.01 -30.76
N ASP A 220 4.24 5.99 -31.53
CA ASP A 220 3.56 7.21 -32.01
C ASP A 220 2.95 7.99 -30.84
N ALA A 221 2.38 7.28 -29.84
CA ALA A 221 1.87 7.91 -28.63
C ALA A 221 2.96 8.67 -27.87
N TYR A 222 4.13 8.02 -27.66
CA TYR A 222 5.27 8.68 -27.03
C TYR A 222 5.77 9.89 -27.83
N GLN A 223 5.97 9.73 -29.15
CA GLN A 223 6.46 10.82 -29.98
C GLN A 223 5.55 12.05 -29.90
N SER A 224 4.23 11.85 -30.02
CA SER A 224 3.26 12.93 -29.94
C SER A 224 3.17 13.56 -28.55
N ALA A 225 3.25 12.75 -27.48
CA ALA A 225 3.27 13.26 -26.10
C ALA A 225 4.53 14.10 -25.84
N PHE A 226 5.69 13.64 -26.33
CA PHE A 226 6.97 14.38 -26.22
C PHE A 226 6.95 15.70 -27.00
N GLU A 227 6.41 15.70 -28.21
CA GLU A 227 6.32 16.89 -29.07
C GLU A 227 5.37 17.97 -28.52
N SER A 228 4.49 17.63 -27.58
CA SER A 228 3.60 18.60 -26.93
C SER A 228 4.38 19.65 -26.13
N ASP A 229 5.41 19.23 -25.38
CA ASP A 229 6.32 20.13 -24.66
C ASP A 229 7.67 19.43 -24.40
N PRO A 230 8.59 19.44 -25.40
CA PRO A 230 9.89 18.79 -25.25
C PRO A 230 10.77 19.37 -24.15
N THR A 231 10.55 20.62 -23.80
CA THR A 231 11.33 21.31 -22.75
C THR A 231 10.95 20.80 -21.38
N SER A 232 9.65 20.72 -21.09
CA SER A 232 9.15 20.21 -19.82
C SER A 232 9.33 18.68 -19.70
N ALA A 233 9.31 17.94 -20.80
CA ALA A 233 9.53 16.51 -20.85
C ALA A 233 10.92 16.08 -20.39
N PHE A 234 11.92 16.96 -20.48
CA PHE A 234 13.29 16.65 -20.07
C PHE A 234 13.40 16.36 -18.57
N GLY A 235 13.87 15.16 -18.23
CA GLY A 235 13.93 14.68 -16.82
C GLY A 235 12.56 14.34 -16.22
N GLY A 236 11.54 14.21 -17.06
CA GLY A 236 10.19 13.81 -16.64
C GLY A 236 10.07 12.32 -16.34
N ILE A 237 8.91 11.97 -15.84
CA ILE A 237 8.46 10.59 -15.60
C ILE A 237 7.51 10.20 -16.71
N ILE A 238 7.70 9.03 -17.30
CA ILE A 238 6.92 8.56 -18.44
C ILE A 238 6.15 7.29 -18.03
N ALA A 239 4.85 7.30 -18.26
CA ALA A 239 3.99 6.12 -18.06
C ALA A 239 3.32 5.70 -19.36
N PHE A 240 3.15 4.39 -19.50
CA PHE A 240 2.42 3.74 -20.59
C PHE A 240 1.36 2.80 -20.03
N ASN A 241 0.24 2.63 -20.75
CA ASN A 241 -0.81 1.69 -20.35
C ASN A 241 -0.64 0.28 -20.93
N GLU A 242 0.35 0.06 -21.78
CA GLU A 242 0.68 -1.25 -22.36
C GLU A 242 2.15 -1.63 -22.16
N LYS A 243 2.48 -2.89 -22.50
CA LYS A 243 3.83 -3.45 -22.40
C LYS A 243 4.79 -2.76 -23.38
N ILE A 244 5.94 -2.30 -22.87
CA ILE A 244 6.99 -1.64 -23.65
C ILE A 244 7.80 -2.65 -24.47
N SER A 245 7.91 -2.38 -25.79
CA SER A 245 8.77 -3.11 -26.72
C SER A 245 10.22 -2.58 -26.72
N GLY A 246 11.16 -3.31 -27.38
CA GLY A 246 12.51 -2.85 -27.58
C GLY A 246 12.59 -1.55 -28.38
N GLU A 247 11.76 -1.40 -29.41
CA GLU A 247 11.71 -0.18 -30.25
C GLU A 247 11.33 1.06 -29.44
N VAL A 248 10.30 0.96 -28.60
CA VAL A 248 9.87 2.07 -27.69
C VAL A 248 10.98 2.38 -26.70
N ALA A 249 11.59 1.35 -26.09
CA ALA A 249 12.70 1.55 -25.16
C ALA A 249 13.89 2.25 -25.80
N GLN A 250 14.27 1.87 -27.03
CA GLN A 250 15.35 2.50 -27.77
C GLN A 250 15.04 3.97 -28.02
N ARG A 251 13.84 4.27 -28.49
CA ARG A 251 13.41 5.66 -28.74
C ARG A 251 13.45 6.52 -27.50
N LEU A 252 13.02 5.98 -26.35
CA LEU A 252 13.06 6.68 -25.08
C LEU A 252 14.46 7.08 -24.66
N ILE A 253 15.44 6.16 -24.72
CA ILE A 253 16.82 6.45 -24.30
C ILE A 253 17.58 7.34 -25.26
N ASP A 254 17.19 7.35 -26.53
CA ASP A 254 17.84 8.18 -27.55
C ASP A 254 17.32 9.63 -27.52
N ASN A 255 16.04 9.82 -27.19
CA ASN A 255 15.37 11.09 -27.33
C ASN A 255 15.60 12.06 -26.17
N GLN A 256 15.65 11.56 -24.93
CA GLN A 256 15.72 12.44 -23.77
C GLN A 256 16.38 11.82 -22.53
N PHE A 257 16.73 12.68 -21.60
CA PHE A 257 17.02 12.27 -20.24
C PHE A 257 15.70 11.99 -19.51
N LEU A 258 15.60 10.80 -18.91
CA LEU A 258 14.43 10.37 -18.12
C LEU A 258 14.85 9.88 -16.75
N GLU A 259 14.01 10.11 -15.77
CA GLU A 259 14.23 9.61 -14.41
C GLU A 259 13.52 8.29 -14.16
N VAL A 260 12.27 8.15 -14.62
CA VAL A 260 11.43 6.96 -14.39
C VAL A 260 10.65 6.64 -15.66
N VAL A 261 10.57 5.35 -15.97
CA VAL A 261 9.64 4.77 -16.95
C VAL A 261 8.77 3.74 -16.24
N ALA A 262 7.46 3.87 -16.36
CA ALA A 262 6.48 2.98 -15.76
C ALA A 262 5.56 2.38 -16.83
N ALA A 263 5.32 1.07 -16.78
CA ALA A 263 4.42 0.36 -17.69
C ALA A 263 3.89 -0.92 -17.02
N PRO A 264 2.78 -1.52 -17.48
CA PRO A 264 2.33 -2.82 -16.99
C PRO A 264 3.33 -3.95 -17.19
N GLY A 265 4.26 -3.79 -18.12
CA GLY A 265 5.30 -4.79 -18.39
C GLY A 265 6.33 -4.34 -19.41
N TYR A 266 7.34 -5.18 -19.61
CA TYR A 266 8.48 -4.95 -20.49
C TYR A 266 8.80 -6.21 -21.28
N SER A 267 9.26 -6.06 -22.53
CA SER A 267 9.91 -7.17 -23.25
C SER A 267 11.33 -7.40 -22.70
N ASP A 268 11.88 -8.62 -22.87
CA ASP A 268 13.27 -8.90 -22.48
C ASP A 268 14.27 -8.00 -23.23
N GLU A 269 13.93 -7.63 -24.47
CA GLU A 269 14.71 -6.72 -25.28
C GLU A 269 14.70 -5.30 -24.70
N SER A 270 13.52 -4.80 -24.31
CA SER A 270 13.41 -3.45 -23.73
C SER A 270 14.19 -3.34 -22.43
N LEU A 271 14.17 -4.35 -21.57
CA LEU A 271 14.98 -4.37 -20.34
C LEU A 271 16.49 -4.34 -20.63
N LYS A 272 16.93 -5.08 -21.66
CA LYS A 272 18.34 -5.05 -22.09
C LYS A 272 18.76 -3.66 -22.60
N ILE A 273 17.88 -3.00 -23.33
CA ILE A 273 18.11 -1.63 -23.84
C ILE A 273 18.22 -0.62 -22.69
N PHE A 274 17.32 -0.69 -21.70
CA PHE A 274 17.39 0.19 -20.53
C PHE A 274 18.66 0.01 -19.71
N ASN A 275 19.29 -1.18 -19.72
CA ASN A 275 20.57 -1.43 -19.04
C ASN A 275 21.70 -0.48 -19.54
N ALA A 276 21.60 0.07 -20.75
CA ALA A 276 22.54 1.11 -21.23
C ALA A 276 22.45 2.43 -20.44
N LYS A 277 21.36 2.66 -19.72
CA LYS A 277 21.11 3.84 -18.87
C LYS A 277 20.80 3.41 -17.43
N PRO A 278 21.76 2.89 -16.66
CA PRO A 278 21.51 2.22 -15.36
C PRO A 278 20.91 3.12 -14.29
N ASN A 279 20.92 4.43 -14.46
CA ASN A 279 20.31 5.39 -13.55
C ASN A 279 18.80 5.58 -13.77
N VAL A 280 18.27 5.19 -14.94
CA VAL A 280 16.83 5.23 -15.21
C VAL A 280 16.13 4.18 -14.36
N ARG A 281 15.09 4.59 -13.68
CA ARG A 281 14.22 3.69 -12.93
C ARG A 281 13.19 3.09 -13.86
N VAL A 282 13.20 1.78 -13.96
CA VAL A 282 12.27 1.01 -14.80
C VAL A 282 11.32 0.26 -13.90
N LEU A 283 10.05 0.62 -13.92
CA LEU A 283 9.01 0.09 -13.02
C LEU A 283 7.90 -0.62 -13.80
N SER A 284 7.57 -1.84 -13.39
CA SER A 284 6.25 -2.40 -13.75
C SER A 284 5.24 -2.15 -12.65
N PHE A 285 3.96 -2.06 -13.02
CA PHE A 285 2.84 -1.88 -12.10
C PHE A 285 1.61 -2.66 -12.55
N GLU A 286 0.75 -3.02 -11.59
CA GLU A 286 -0.59 -3.51 -11.90
C GLU A 286 -1.48 -2.31 -12.22
N PRO A 287 -2.24 -2.34 -13.35
CA PRO A 287 -3.17 -1.27 -13.69
C PRO A 287 -4.15 -1.00 -12.55
N LYS A 288 -4.60 0.25 -12.45
CA LYS A 288 -5.55 0.67 -11.43
C LYS A 288 -6.85 -0.11 -11.53
N ILE A 289 -7.23 -0.74 -10.45
CA ILE A 289 -8.59 -1.24 -10.24
C ILE A 289 -9.35 -0.05 -9.64
N ASN A 290 -10.54 0.26 -10.16
CA ASN A 290 -11.35 1.43 -9.75
C ASN A 290 -11.32 1.65 -8.23
N ASP A 291 -10.63 2.69 -7.80
CA ASP A 291 -10.71 3.15 -6.42
C ASP A 291 -12.13 3.61 -6.14
N LYS A 292 -12.63 3.27 -4.94
CA LYS A 292 -13.94 3.76 -4.50
C LYS A 292 -13.85 5.22 -4.01
N ASN A 293 -12.76 5.57 -3.37
CA ASN A 293 -12.58 6.86 -2.70
C ASN A 293 -11.21 7.48 -2.98
N LYS A 294 -11.18 8.80 -3.11
CA LYS A 294 -9.96 9.61 -3.13
C LYS A 294 -9.81 10.34 -1.80
N ILE A 295 -8.61 10.26 -1.19
CA ILE A 295 -8.30 10.85 0.11
C ILE A 295 -7.26 11.94 -0.09
N LEU A 296 -7.51 13.11 0.48
CA LEU A 296 -6.58 14.24 0.47
C LEU A 296 -6.31 14.71 1.90
N SER A 297 -5.04 14.75 2.28
CA SER A 297 -4.63 15.33 3.57
C SER A 297 -4.76 16.86 3.55
N VAL A 298 -5.39 17.42 4.57
CA VAL A 298 -5.48 18.87 4.78
C VAL A 298 -5.04 19.21 6.20
N SER A 299 -4.83 20.49 6.48
CA SER A 299 -4.41 20.93 7.83
C SER A 299 -5.42 20.51 8.89
N GLY A 300 -5.03 19.60 9.76
CA GLY A 300 -5.85 19.10 10.85
C GLY A 300 -6.94 18.09 10.47
N GLY A 301 -6.96 17.58 9.23
CA GLY A 301 -7.99 16.64 8.80
C GLY A 301 -7.72 15.95 7.47
N LEU A 302 -8.74 15.27 6.99
CA LEU A 302 -8.77 14.60 5.68
C LEU A 302 -10.04 15.01 4.93
N LEU A 303 -9.92 15.16 3.61
CA LEU A 303 -11.06 15.20 2.71
C LEU A 303 -11.18 13.84 2.04
N ILE A 304 -12.40 13.32 1.98
CA ILE A 304 -12.70 12.06 1.29
C ILE A 304 -13.84 12.33 0.32
N GLN A 305 -13.68 11.86 -0.91
CA GLN A 305 -14.73 11.90 -1.92
C GLN A 305 -14.76 10.55 -2.66
N SER A 306 -15.88 10.23 -3.28
CA SER A 306 -15.92 9.14 -4.26
C SER A 306 -14.95 9.44 -5.39
N ALA A 307 -14.26 8.41 -5.91
CA ALA A 307 -13.42 8.57 -7.08
C ALA A 307 -14.28 9.00 -8.29
N ASP A 308 -13.73 9.88 -9.12
CA ASP A 308 -14.37 10.28 -10.36
C ASP A 308 -14.10 9.19 -11.42
N ASN A 309 -15.04 8.25 -11.50
CA ASN A 309 -15.02 7.15 -12.48
C ASN A 309 -16.02 7.36 -13.61
N LYS A 310 -16.59 8.59 -13.73
CA LYS A 310 -17.57 8.90 -14.76
C LYS A 310 -16.87 9.12 -16.11
N ILE A 311 -17.17 8.26 -17.07
CA ILE A 311 -16.77 8.45 -18.47
C ILE A 311 -17.85 9.27 -19.15
N ILE A 312 -17.47 10.39 -19.75
CA ILE A 312 -18.35 11.25 -20.54
C ILE A 312 -18.41 10.69 -21.96
N THR A 313 -19.61 10.55 -22.51
CA THR A 313 -19.88 10.14 -23.90
C THR A 313 -20.44 11.30 -24.70
N GLU A 314 -20.48 11.19 -26.04
CA GLU A 314 -21.04 12.24 -26.91
C GLU A 314 -22.45 12.69 -26.49
N ASP A 315 -23.29 11.75 -25.98
CA ASP A 315 -24.64 12.06 -25.49
C ASP A 315 -24.67 12.97 -24.26
N ASN A 316 -23.55 13.12 -23.59
CA ASN A 316 -23.40 14.00 -22.41
C ASN A 316 -22.88 15.39 -22.79
N LEU A 317 -22.53 15.64 -24.06
CA LEU A 317 -21.94 16.89 -24.51
C LEU A 317 -23.01 17.85 -25.00
N GLU A 318 -22.92 19.11 -24.58
CA GLU A 318 -23.73 20.21 -25.08
C GLU A 318 -22.83 21.29 -25.67
N VAL A 319 -23.06 21.63 -26.95
CA VAL A 319 -22.33 22.71 -27.60
C VAL A 319 -22.91 24.07 -27.21
N VAL A 320 -22.22 24.76 -26.31
CA VAL A 320 -22.63 26.09 -25.81
C VAL A 320 -21.97 27.26 -26.55
N THR A 321 -21.07 26.99 -27.49
CA THR A 321 -20.34 28.00 -28.24
C THR A 321 -20.97 28.27 -29.61
N LYS A 322 -20.72 29.44 -30.18
CA LYS A 322 -21.18 29.80 -31.54
C LYS A 322 -20.54 28.91 -32.62
N LYS A 323 -19.29 28.53 -32.43
CA LYS A 323 -18.60 27.59 -33.32
C LYS A 323 -18.98 26.17 -32.88
N VAL A 324 -19.57 25.39 -33.78
CA VAL A 324 -19.90 24.00 -33.55
C VAL A 324 -18.68 23.15 -33.93
N PRO A 325 -18.20 22.27 -33.02
CA PRO A 325 -17.11 21.36 -33.32
C PRO A 325 -17.53 20.32 -34.38
N ASN A 326 -16.57 19.89 -35.21
CA ASN A 326 -16.78 18.76 -36.10
C ASN A 326 -16.69 17.42 -35.33
N LYS A 327 -16.97 16.30 -36.03
CA LYS A 327 -16.95 14.97 -35.38
C LYS A 327 -15.57 14.61 -34.83
N ASP A 328 -14.50 14.94 -35.53
CA ASP A 328 -13.14 14.63 -35.10
C ASP A 328 -12.74 15.48 -33.86
N GLU A 329 -13.17 16.75 -33.80
CA GLU A 329 -12.98 17.63 -32.66
C GLU A 329 -13.76 17.13 -31.42
N ILE A 330 -14.98 16.59 -31.60
CA ILE A 330 -15.79 15.98 -30.51
C ILE A 330 -15.12 14.70 -30.00
N GLN A 331 -14.65 13.85 -30.92
CA GLN A 331 -14.00 12.60 -30.57
C GLN A 331 -12.67 12.80 -29.81
N ASN A 332 -11.98 13.90 -30.06
CA ASN A 332 -10.70 14.23 -29.40
C ASN A 332 -10.87 15.05 -28.12
N ALA A 333 -12.07 15.51 -27.79
CA ALA A 333 -12.36 16.29 -26.59
C ALA A 333 -12.71 15.38 -25.40
#